data_54dd8ade85f6f90c2b2528fcda7be8df
#
_entry.id   54dd8ade85f6f90c2b2528fcda7be8df
#
_cell.length_a   1.000
_cell.length_b   1.000
_cell.length_c   1.000
_cell.angle_alpha   90.00
_cell.angle_beta   90.00
_cell.angle_gamma   90.00
#
_symmetry.space_group_name_H-M   'P 1'
#
loop_
_entity.id
_entity.type
_entity.pdbx_description
1 polymer ?
#
loop_
_entity_poly.entity_id
_entity_poly.type
_entity_poly.pdbx_seq_one_letter_code
_entity_poly.pdbx_strand_id
1 'polypeptide(L)'
;MSIQNLNSLLSHNVKGQTENLLIVDTRPFSDYLKGHIPSSINLDLMQFHWLDTSITGIKQFNRQSRFLLSNLGIQNKEKVIFYDDTSGPTAARGLWLLLYFSYKEVAILDGGFSKWKEKGFKIEKVTNQFQYSRFQGKVNSDVLATSKEINLVIGSKKNSKAYIIDSRSEKEFDGTVVRGGRRGHIPKAHHIDWSMNLANGYFKNYNELARVYSDFPKDKQIIAYCQGGYRAANTFLALKLLGYKKVKVYLGSWGEWSSLQNLPPER
;
A
#
# COMPACT_ATOMS: atom_id res chain seq x y z
N MET A 1 -5.62 12.10 -4.48
CA MET A 1 -6.42 12.62 -5.64
C MET A 1 -7.88 12.56 -5.27
N SER A 2 -8.63 13.65 -5.40
CA SER A 2 -10.09 13.60 -5.20
C SER A 2 -10.80 13.03 -6.44
N ILE A 3 -11.99 12.46 -6.21
CA ILE A 3 -12.83 11.89 -7.27
C ILE A 3 -13.23 12.97 -8.29
N GLN A 4 -13.59 14.18 -7.84
CA GLN A 4 -13.93 15.30 -8.69
C GLN A 4 -12.76 15.71 -9.59
N ASN A 5 -11.55 15.80 -9.01
CA ASN A 5 -10.37 16.19 -9.77
C ASN A 5 -10.02 15.17 -10.86
N LEU A 6 -10.14 13.85 -10.55
CA LEU A 6 -9.92 12.83 -11.57
C LEU A 6 -10.98 12.89 -12.67
N ASN A 7 -12.27 13.06 -12.31
CA ASN A 7 -13.34 13.20 -13.30
C ASN A 7 -13.12 14.43 -14.21
N SER A 8 -12.71 15.56 -13.64
CA SER A 8 -12.38 16.75 -14.42
C SER A 8 -11.22 16.50 -15.39
N LEU A 9 -10.14 15.84 -14.93
CA LEU A 9 -9.02 15.47 -15.79
C LEU A 9 -9.48 14.60 -16.97
N LEU A 10 -10.31 13.59 -16.72
CA LEU A 10 -10.83 12.71 -17.78
C LEU A 10 -11.78 13.44 -18.74
N SER A 11 -12.59 14.38 -18.25
CA SER A 11 -13.52 15.16 -19.09
C SER A 11 -12.80 16.13 -20.02
N HIS A 12 -11.68 16.70 -19.61
CA HIS A 12 -10.86 17.59 -20.43
C HIS A 12 -10.01 16.82 -21.47
N ASN A 13 -9.84 15.50 -21.28
CA ASN A 13 -9.02 14.63 -22.14
C ASN A 13 -9.65 14.35 -23.53
N VAL A 14 -10.90 14.70 -23.76
CA VAL A 14 -11.59 14.55 -25.07
C VAL A 14 -10.85 15.28 -26.20
N LYS A 15 -9.85 16.11 -25.91
CA LYS A 15 -9.04 16.88 -26.86
C LYS A 15 -7.58 16.39 -27.02
N GLY A 16 -7.22 15.18 -26.55
CA GLY A 16 -5.88 14.62 -26.80
C GLY A 16 -4.73 15.21 -25.96
N GLN A 17 -5.00 15.83 -24.80
CA GLN A 17 -4.00 16.54 -23.99
C GLN A 17 -3.60 15.86 -22.66
N THR A 18 -3.99 14.61 -22.36
CA THR A 18 -3.48 13.92 -21.17
C THR A 18 -2.48 12.84 -21.52
N GLU A 19 -1.41 13.21 -22.21
CA GLU A 19 -0.31 12.29 -22.53
C GLU A 19 0.39 11.70 -21.28
N ASN A 20 0.04 12.15 -20.05
CA ASN A 20 0.79 11.83 -18.84
C ASN A 20 -0.06 11.33 -17.65
N LEU A 21 -1.20 10.68 -17.89
CA LEU A 21 -2.03 10.12 -16.82
C LEU A 21 -2.21 8.62 -17.02
N LEU A 22 -1.81 7.82 -16.03
CA LEU A 22 -2.05 6.38 -15.97
C LEU A 22 -2.94 6.06 -14.77
N ILE A 23 -4.10 5.46 -15.02
CA ILE A 23 -5.06 5.05 -13.99
C ILE A 23 -5.01 3.53 -13.86
N VAL A 24 -4.80 3.03 -12.66
CA VAL A 24 -4.63 1.60 -12.39
C VAL A 24 -5.68 1.13 -11.39
N ASP A 25 -6.56 0.23 -11.84
CA ASP A 25 -7.51 -0.50 -11.02
C ASP A 25 -6.81 -1.67 -10.34
N THR A 26 -6.76 -1.67 -9.02
CA THR A 26 -6.08 -2.74 -8.26
C THR A 26 -7.03 -3.80 -7.71
N ARG A 27 -8.30 -3.76 -8.11
CA ARG A 27 -9.31 -4.75 -7.75
C ARG A 27 -9.09 -6.06 -8.52
N PRO A 28 -9.74 -7.16 -8.09
CA PRO A 28 -9.78 -8.40 -8.87
C PRO A 28 -10.23 -8.14 -10.31
N PHE A 29 -9.63 -8.85 -11.25
CA PHE A 29 -9.96 -8.68 -12.69
C PHE A 29 -11.45 -8.90 -12.98
N SER A 30 -12.09 -9.84 -12.27
CA SER A 30 -13.54 -10.09 -12.37
C SER A 30 -14.40 -8.86 -12.00
N ASP A 31 -13.92 -8.00 -11.09
CA ASP A 31 -14.64 -6.78 -10.69
C ASP A 31 -14.36 -5.63 -11.65
N TYR A 32 -13.15 -5.55 -12.18
CA TYR A 32 -12.81 -4.64 -13.27
C TYR A 32 -13.71 -4.85 -14.50
N LEU A 33 -13.95 -6.10 -14.89
CA LEU A 33 -14.83 -6.45 -16.03
C LEU A 33 -16.30 -6.04 -15.81
N LYS A 34 -16.77 -5.99 -14.56
CA LYS A 34 -18.15 -5.52 -14.24
C LYS A 34 -18.31 -4.01 -14.42
N GLY A 35 -17.20 -3.28 -14.35
CA GLY A 35 -17.13 -1.84 -14.56
C GLY A 35 -15.94 -1.22 -13.86
N HIS A 36 -15.33 -0.23 -14.52
CA HIS A 36 -14.13 0.47 -14.05
C HIS A 36 -14.14 1.94 -14.48
N ILE A 37 -13.23 2.72 -13.94
CA ILE A 37 -13.03 4.13 -14.31
C ILE A 37 -12.52 4.18 -15.76
N PRO A 38 -13.06 5.06 -16.62
CA PRO A 38 -12.64 5.15 -18.02
C PRO A 38 -11.12 5.29 -18.17
N SER A 39 -10.57 4.61 -19.18
CA SER A 39 -9.14 4.57 -19.50
C SER A 39 -8.26 3.88 -18.43
N SER A 40 -8.83 3.30 -17.38
CA SER A 40 -8.01 2.56 -16.41
C SER A 40 -7.60 1.19 -16.95
N ILE A 41 -6.39 0.77 -16.61
CA ILE A 41 -5.91 -0.61 -16.79
C ILE A 41 -6.04 -1.37 -15.48
N ASN A 42 -6.14 -2.71 -15.53
CA ASN A 42 -6.23 -3.51 -14.31
C ASN A 42 -4.88 -4.10 -13.91
N LEU A 43 -4.60 -4.08 -12.63
CA LEU A 43 -3.53 -4.81 -11.98
C LEU A 43 -4.05 -5.44 -10.69
N ASP A 44 -4.47 -6.70 -10.74
CA ASP A 44 -4.86 -7.44 -9.52
C ASP A 44 -3.64 -7.65 -8.62
N LEU A 45 -3.37 -6.66 -7.77
CA LEU A 45 -2.23 -6.67 -6.88
C LEU A 45 -2.30 -7.78 -5.83
N MET A 46 -3.50 -8.30 -5.49
CA MET A 46 -3.63 -9.38 -4.52
C MET A 46 -2.96 -10.67 -4.99
N GLN A 47 -2.70 -10.83 -6.28
CA GLN A 47 -1.94 -11.96 -6.83
C GLN A 47 -0.42 -11.81 -6.64
N PHE A 48 0.06 -10.62 -6.24
CA PHE A 48 1.49 -10.34 -6.11
C PHE A 48 1.93 -10.27 -4.63
N HIS A 49 1.91 -11.40 -3.95
CA HIS A 49 2.38 -11.55 -2.57
C HIS A 49 3.90 -11.77 -2.51
N TRP A 50 4.55 -11.18 -1.48
CA TRP A 50 5.98 -11.36 -1.24
C TRP A 50 6.26 -11.52 0.25
N LEU A 51 6.78 -12.68 0.64
CA LEU A 51 6.98 -13.08 2.05
C LEU A 51 8.45 -13.39 2.38
N ASP A 52 9.39 -13.03 1.51
CA ASP A 52 10.82 -13.25 1.73
C ASP A 52 11.57 -11.92 1.69
N THR A 53 12.06 -11.47 2.84
CA THR A 53 12.87 -10.26 2.98
C THR A 53 14.35 -10.53 3.20
N SER A 54 14.82 -11.74 2.92
CA SER A 54 16.25 -12.04 2.79
C SER A 54 16.89 -11.22 1.67
N ILE A 55 18.23 -11.18 1.65
CA ILE A 55 18.98 -10.48 0.58
C ILE A 55 18.57 -11.00 -0.80
N THR A 56 18.43 -12.32 -0.96
CA THR A 56 18.00 -12.95 -2.22
C THR A 56 16.55 -12.64 -2.52
N GLY A 57 15.66 -12.72 -1.51
CA GLY A 57 14.24 -12.39 -1.63
C GLY A 57 14.02 -10.97 -2.11
N ILE A 58 14.71 -9.99 -1.54
CA ILE A 58 14.62 -8.58 -1.97
C ILE A 58 15.15 -8.39 -3.42
N LYS A 59 16.22 -9.07 -3.81
CA LYS A 59 16.70 -9.03 -5.21
C LYS A 59 15.63 -9.54 -6.18
N GLN A 60 14.97 -10.64 -5.85
CA GLN A 60 13.91 -11.21 -6.69
C GLN A 60 12.66 -10.32 -6.68
N PHE A 61 12.26 -9.79 -5.52
CA PHE A 61 11.18 -8.80 -5.42
C PHE A 61 11.42 -7.62 -6.37
N ASN A 62 12.62 -7.06 -6.35
CA ASN A 62 12.99 -5.94 -7.22
C ASN A 62 12.88 -6.30 -8.70
N ARG A 63 13.33 -7.48 -9.08
CA ARG A 63 13.25 -7.96 -10.48
C ARG A 63 11.80 -8.12 -10.93
N GLN A 64 10.99 -8.82 -10.14
CA GLN A 64 9.59 -9.07 -10.49
C GLN A 64 8.75 -7.79 -10.46
N SER A 65 8.99 -6.91 -9.48
CA SER A 65 8.31 -5.62 -9.42
C SER A 65 8.63 -4.74 -10.62
N ARG A 66 9.89 -4.71 -11.09
CA ARG A 66 10.23 -3.96 -12.32
C ARG A 66 9.55 -4.53 -13.55
N PHE A 67 9.48 -5.86 -13.66
CA PHE A 67 8.74 -6.50 -14.75
C PHE A 67 7.26 -6.14 -14.72
N LEU A 68 6.63 -6.20 -13.54
CA LEU A 68 5.25 -5.82 -13.33
C LEU A 68 4.99 -4.36 -13.74
N LEU A 69 5.82 -3.42 -13.26
CA LEU A 69 5.69 -1.99 -13.56
C LEU A 69 5.99 -1.67 -15.04
N SER A 70 6.86 -2.44 -15.68
CA SER A 70 7.11 -2.35 -17.12
C SER A 70 5.88 -2.75 -17.94
N ASN A 71 5.20 -3.83 -17.53
CA ASN A 71 3.96 -4.27 -18.19
C ASN A 71 2.80 -3.26 -18.02
N LEU A 72 2.82 -2.43 -16.97
CA LEU A 72 1.87 -1.33 -16.81
C LEU A 72 2.16 -0.13 -17.70
N GLY A 73 3.28 -0.12 -18.41
CA GLY A 73 3.66 0.99 -19.30
C GLY A 73 4.24 2.20 -18.60
N ILE A 74 4.66 2.10 -17.34
CA ILE A 74 5.19 3.24 -16.56
C ILE A 74 6.57 3.63 -17.09
N GLN A 75 6.72 4.89 -17.52
CA GLN A 75 7.94 5.44 -18.15
C GLN A 75 8.63 6.55 -17.34
N ASN A 76 8.22 6.82 -16.10
CA ASN A 76 8.66 7.94 -15.25
C ASN A 76 8.21 9.34 -15.70
N LYS A 77 7.18 9.44 -16.53
CA LYS A 77 6.60 10.71 -17.01
C LYS A 77 5.16 10.90 -16.57
N GLU A 78 4.44 9.81 -16.34
CA GLU A 78 3.01 9.78 -16.06
C GLU A 78 2.74 10.10 -14.59
N LYS A 79 1.61 10.76 -14.34
CA LYS A 79 0.99 10.73 -13.02
C LYS A 79 0.21 9.43 -12.89
N VAL A 80 0.65 8.56 -11.99
CA VAL A 80 0.01 7.25 -11.77
C VAL A 80 -1.00 7.36 -10.63
N ILE A 81 -2.24 6.94 -10.89
CA ILE A 81 -3.31 6.95 -9.91
C ILE A 81 -3.79 5.52 -9.71
N PHE A 82 -3.55 4.97 -8.51
CA PHE A 82 -4.12 3.69 -8.12
C PHE A 82 -5.48 3.86 -7.46
N TYR A 83 -6.38 2.93 -7.70
CA TYR A 83 -7.63 2.84 -6.95
C TYR A 83 -8.03 1.39 -6.71
N ASP A 84 -8.79 1.19 -5.64
CA ASP A 84 -9.56 -0.01 -5.36
C ASP A 84 -11.04 0.38 -5.09
N ASP A 85 -11.79 -0.40 -4.35
CA ASP A 85 -13.20 -0.06 -4.08
C ASP A 85 -13.36 1.15 -3.15
N THR A 86 -12.34 1.42 -2.31
CA THR A 86 -12.33 2.53 -1.34
C THR A 86 -10.99 3.27 -1.40
N SER A 87 -10.53 3.84 -0.30
CA SER A 87 -9.13 4.26 -0.11
C SER A 87 -8.33 3.12 0.54
N GLY A 88 -8.37 1.95 -0.07
CA GLY A 88 -8.05 0.68 0.57
C GLY A 88 -6.60 0.21 0.43
N PRO A 89 -6.37 -1.04 0.86
CA PRO A 89 -5.02 -1.60 0.97
C PRO A 89 -4.32 -1.87 -0.36
N THR A 90 -5.06 -2.24 -1.42
CA THR A 90 -4.44 -2.60 -2.70
C THR A 90 -4.00 -1.36 -3.47
N ALA A 91 -4.80 -0.30 -3.47
CA ALA A 91 -4.42 1.01 -4.02
C ALA A 91 -3.20 1.59 -3.27
N ALA A 92 -3.22 1.54 -1.93
CA ALA A 92 -2.09 1.98 -1.11
C ALA A 92 -0.82 1.15 -1.36
N ARG A 93 -0.96 -0.16 -1.63
CA ARG A 93 0.16 -1.02 -1.99
C ARG A 93 0.78 -0.64 -3.33
N GLY A 94 -0.03 -0.31 -4.33
CA GLY A 94 0.44 0.19 -5.63
C GLY A 94 1.23 1.49 -5.49
N LEU A 95 0.70 2.44 -4.72
CA LEU A 95 1.39 3.69 -4.40
C LEU A 95 2.72 3.43 -3.69
N TRP A 96 2.72 2.60 -2.63
CA TRP A 96 3.93 2.27 -1.89
C TRP A 96 5.00 1.63 -2.78
N LEU A 97 4.59 0.74 -3.70
CA LEU A 97 5.50 0.07 -4.63
C LEU A 97 6.22 1.08 -5.53
N LEU A 98 5.53 2.10 -6.03
CA LEU A 98 6.15 3.18 -6.81
C LEU A 98 7.07 4.05 -5.96
N LEU A 99 6.68 4.41 -4.73
CA LEU A 99 7.55 5.13 -3.80
C LEU A 99 8.81 4.33 -3.44
N TYR A 100 8.70 3.00 -3.35
CA TYR A 100 9.85 2.11 -3.16
C TYR A 100 10.83 2.18 -4.33
N PHE A 101 10.37 2.50 -5.54
CA PHE A 101 11.22 2.76 -6.70
C PHE A 101 11.50 4.26 -6.93
N SER A 102 11.36 5.10 -5.91
CA SER A 102 11.59 6.55 -5.94
C SER A 102 10.72 7.32 -6.95
N TYR A 103 9.60 6.74 -7.37
CA TYR A 103 8.64 7.39 -8.24
C TYR A 103 7.75 8.34 -7.43
N LYS A 104 7.70 9.63 -7.80
CA LYS A 104 7.04 10.66 -6.99
C LYS A 104 5.65 11.05 -7.50
N GLU A 105 5.44 10.94 -8.81
CA GLU A 105 4.17 11.32 -9.45
C GLU A 105 3.11 10.23 -9.29
N VAL A 106 2.81 9.87 -8.04
CA VAL A 106 1.88 8.79 -7.69
C VAL A 106 0.85 9.25 -6.66
N ALA A 107 -0.38 8.82 -6.84
CA ALA A 107 -1.48 9.07 -5.89
C ALA A 107 -2.41 7.85 -5.81
N ILE A 108 -3.26 7.82 -4.78
CA ILE A 108 -4.47 7.00 -4.81
C ILE A 108 -5.68 7.88 -5.09
N LEU A 109 -6.74 7.27 -5.61
CA LEU A 109 -8.06 7.88 -5.69
C LEU A 109 -8.74 7.75 -4.33
N ASP A 110 -8.91 8.86 -3.62
CA ASP A 110 -9.56 8.89 -2.31
C ASP A 110 -11.06 8.65 -2.43
N GLY A 111 -11.57 7.60 -1.81
CA GLY A 111 -12.94 7.09 -1.94
C GLY A 111 -13.10 5.94 -2.94
N GLY A 112 -12.13 5.71 -3.82
CA GLY A 112 -12.07 4.58 -4.74
C GLY A 112 -13.24 4.47 -5.72
N PHE A 113 -13.43 3.29 -6.28
CA PHE A 113 -14.46 3.03 -7.29
C PHE A 113 -15.87 3.12 -6.73
N SER A 114 -16.10 2.74 -5.48
CA SER A 114 -17.42 2.82 -4.84
C SER A 114 -17.95 4.24 -4.84
N LYS A 115 -17.11 5.21 -4.47
CA LYS A 115 -17.49 6.63 -4.45
C LYS A 115 -17.53 7.27 -5.84
N TRP A 116 -16.75 6.78 -6.79
CA TRP A 116 -16.85 7.14 -8.19
C TRP A 116 -18.25 6.80 -8.74
N LYS A 117 -18.70 5.56 -8.48
CA LYS A 117 -20.02 5.07 -8.88
C LYS A 117 -21.17 5.80 -8.19
N GLU A 118 -21.05 6.04 -6.87
CA GLU A 118 -22.06 6.76 -6.08
C GLU A 118 -22.29 8.19 -6.61
N LYS A 119 -21.25 8.83 -7.16
CA LYS A 119 -21.36 10.15 -7.81
C LYS A 119 -21.94 10.11 -9.23
N GLY A 120 -22.32 8.94 -9.74
CA GLY A 120 -22.88 8.79 -11.08
C GLY A 120 -21.91 9.09 -12.23
N PHE A 121 -20.61 9.06 -11.98
CA PHE A 121 -19.61 9.30 -13.02
C PHE A 121 -19.53 8.12 -14.00
N LYS A 122 -19.09 8.42 -15.23
CA LYS A 122 -18.98 7.44 -16.31
C LYS A 122 -18.14 6.25 -15.89
N ILE A 123 -18.61 5.06 -16.22
CA ILE A 123 -17.88 3.79 -16.07
C ILE A 123 -17.70 3.13 -17.43
N GLU A 124 -16.66 2.34 -17.54
CA GLU A 124 -16.30 1.57 -18.73
C GLU A 124 -16.30 0.07 -18.40
N LYS A 125 -16.55 -0.79 -19.41
CA LYS A 125 -16.55 -2.26 -19.27
C LYS A 125 -15.61 -2.93 -20.28
N VAL A 126 -15.15 -2.16 -21.27
CA VAL A 126 -14.22 -2.65 -22.28
C VAL A 126 -12.81 -2.56 -21.70
N THR A 127 -12.07 -3.66 -21.74
CA THR A 127 -10.71 -3.71 -21.20
C THR A 127 -9.77 -2.80 -21.98
N ASN A 128 -9.00 -2.00 -21.28
CA ASN A 128 -7.95 -1.19 -21.86
C ASN A 128 -6.65 -1.99 -21.98
N GLN A 129 -5.90 -1.74 -23.05
CA GLN A 129 -4.66 -2.45 -23.33
C GLN A 129 -3.49 -1.86 -22.56
N PHE A 130 -2.61 -2.74 -22.11
CA PHE A 130 -1.31 -2.35 -21.56
C PHE A 130 -0.37 -1.95 -22.70
N GLN A 131 0.44 -0.91 -22.44
CA GLN A 131 1.58 -0.58 -23.29
C GLN A 131 2.85 -0.95 -22.53
N TYR A 132 3.69 -1.81 -23.13
CA TYR A 132 4.95 -2.17 -22.50
C TYR A 132 5.90 -0.98 -22.43
N SER A 133 6.59 -0.84 -21.30
CA SER A 133 7.69 0.11 -21.10
C SER A 133 8.91 -0.60 -20.50
N ARG A 134 10.01 0.12 -20.38
CA ARG A 134 11.18 -0.34 -19.61
C ARG A 134 11.29 0.48 -18.32
N PHE A 135 10.63 0.03 -17.26
CA PHE A 135 10.68 0.69 -15.97
C PHE A 135 12.06 0.58 -15.29
N GLN A 136 12.66 1.71 -14.91
CA GLN A 136 14.02 1.79 -14.33
C GLN A 136 14.07 2.57 -13.02
N GLY A 137 13.03 2.54 -12.20
CA GLY A 137 12.98 3.23 -10.92
C GLY A 137 14.13 2.82 -9.98
N LYS A 138 14.71 3.80 -9.26
CA LYS A 138 15.77 3.57 -8.28
C LYS A 138 15.17 3.07 -6.96
N VAL A 139 15.72 1.99 -6.41
CA VAL A 139 15.29 1.46 -5.10
C VAL A 139 15.50 2.49 -3.99
N ASN A 140 14.45 2.72 -3.21
CA ASN A 140 14.45 3.50 -1.99
C ASN A 140 14.23 2.58 -0.78
N SER A 141 15.30 2.22 -0.09
CA SER A 141 15.26 1.36 1.10
C SER A 141 14.62 2.04 2.33
N ASP A 142 14.42 3.37 2.29
CA ASP A 142 13.89 4.11 3.44
C ASP A 142 12.38 3.89 3.66
N VAL A 143 11.71 3.21 2.73
CA VAL A 143 10.28 2.89 2.85
C VAL A 143 10.00 1.39 3.06
N LEU A 144 11.05 0.54 3.04
CA LEU A 144 10.95 -0.90 3.23
C LEU A 144 11.70 -1.34 4.48
N ALA A 145 11.09 -2.21 5.29
CA ALA A 145 11.76 -2.94 6.36
C ALA A 145 11.79 -4.44 6.08
N THR A 146 12.78 -5.12 6.63
CA THR A 146 13.00 -6.57 6.55
C THR A 146 12.81 -7.23 7.91
N SER A 147 12.66 -8.57 7.93
CA SER A 147 12.63 -9.37 9.18
C SER A 147 13.86 -9.11 10.07
N LYS A 148 15.03 -8.95 9.45
CA LYS A 148 16.26 -8.60 10.18
C LYS A 148 16.16 -7.24 10.88
N GLU A 149 15.61 -6.22 10.24
CA GLU A 149 15.43 -4.89 10.83
C GLU A 149 14.43 -4.94 11.98
N ILE A 150 13.30 -5.64 11.81
CA ILE A 150 12.33 -5.86 12.89
C ILE A 150 12.99 -6.55 14.10
N ASN A 151 13.78 -7.61 13.87
CA ASN A 151 14.47 -8.32 14.95
C ASN A 151 15.45 -7.42 15.72
N LEU A 152 16.14 -6.51 15.04
CA LEU A 152 16.99 -5.52 15.70
C LEU A 152 16.18 -4.52 16.55
N VAL A 153 15.01 -4.11 16.10
CA VAL A 153 14.12 -3.20 16.86
C VAL A 153 13.61 -3.88 18.13
N ILE A 154 13.14 -5.13 18.06
CA ILE A 154 12.65 -5.86 19.25
C ILE A 154 13.75 -6.19 20.26
N GLY A 155 14.97 -6.46 19.78
CA GLY A 155 16.15 -6.73 20.61
C GLY A 155 16.72 -5.47 21.29
N SER A 156 16.33 -4.26 20.86
CA SER A 156 16.82 -3.04 21.45
C SER A 156 16.24 -2.77 22.85
N LYS A 157 17.05 -2.13 23.74
CA LYS A 157 16.60 -1.74 25.09
C LYS A 157 15.48 -0.68 25.01
N LYS A 158 14.78 -0.43 26.13
CA LYS A 158 13.57 0.41 26.32
C LYS A 158 13.50 1.76 25.59
N ASN A 159 14.59 2.31 25.07
CA ASN A 159 14.65 3.55 24.31
C ASN A 159 14.79 3.31 22.79
N SER A 160 14.07 2.33 22.24
CA SER A 160 14.13 2.05 20.81
C SER A 160 13.74 3.31 20.02
N LYS A 161 14.54 3.59 18.97
CA LYS A 161 14.30 4.72 18.05
C LYS A 161 13.16 4.44 17.07
N ALA A 162 12.47 3.29 17.20
CA ALA A 162 11.46 2.83 16.27
C ALA A 162 10.25 2.21 17.01
N TYR A 163 9.06 2.39 16.42
CA TYR A 163 7.81 1.76 16.81
C TYR A 163 7.39 0.76 15.74
N ILE A 164 6.76 -0.33 16.18
CA ILE A 164 6.18 -1.35 15.27
C ILE A 164 4.66 -1.24 15.39
N ILE A 165 3.95 -1.13 14.27
CA ILE A 165 2.48 -1.10 14.21
C ILE A 165 1.97 -2.33 13.47
N ASP A 166 1.12 -3.11 14.13
CA ASP A 166 0.33 -4.17 13.50
C ASP A 166 -0.98 -3.58 12.95
N SER A 167 -1.13 -3.65 11.64
CA SER A 167 -2.30 -3.12 10.93
C SER A 167 -3.35 -4.20 10.62
N ARG A 168 -3.27 -5.37 11.28
CA ARG A 168 -4.26 -6.46 11.18
C ARG A 168 -5.47 -6.16 12.06
N SER A 169 -6.49 -7.02 11.99
CA SER A 169 -7.60 -6.99 12.94
C SER A 169 -7.17 -7.38 14.35
N GLU A 170 -7.92 -6.93 15.36
CA GLU A 170 -7.69 -7.28 16.76
C GLU A 170 -7.62 -8.81 16.96
N LYS A 171 -8.53 -9.56 16.34
CA LYS A 171 -8.56 -11.04 16.41
C LYS A 171 -7.34 -11.72 15.79
N GLU A 172 -6.68 -11.09 14.82
CA GLU A 172 -5.40 -11.56 14.28
C GLU A 172 -4.25 -11.19 15.22
N PHE A 173 -4.31 -10.01 15.86
CA PHE A 173 -3.30 -9.51 16.79
C PHE A 173 -3.25 -10.35 18.08
N ASP A 174 -4.38 -10.61 18.72
CA ASP A 174 -4.50 -11.41 19.93
C ASP A 174 -4.34 -12.93 19.68
N GLY A 175 -4.30 -13.35 18.43
CA GLY A 175 -4.14 -14.75 18.02
C GLY A 175 -5.43 -15.58 18.06
N THR A 176 -6.60 -14.98 18.24
CA THR A 176 -7.91 -15.65 18.12
C THR A 176 -8.13 -16.15 16.70
N VAL A 177 -7.73 -15.35 15.69
CA VAL A 177 -7.73 -15.74 14.27
C VAL A 177 -6.32 -15.97 13.79
N VAL A 178 -6.06 -17.15 13.22
CA VAL A 178 -4.74 -17.57 12.72
C VAL A 178 -4.74 -17.55 11.20
N ARG A 179 -3.91 -16.70 10.59
CA ARG A 179 -3.70 -16.62 9.13
C ARG A 179 -2.26 -16.91 8.71
N GLY A 180 -1.43 -17.37 9.61
CA GLY A 180 -0.01 -17.65 9.39
C GLY A 180 0.43 -18.93 10.08
N GLY A 181 1.73 -19.17 10.14
CA GLY A 181 2.31 -20.35 10.77
C GLY A 181 2.11 -20.42 12.28
N ARG A 182 1.83 -19.29 12.94
CA ARG A 182 1.69 -19.19 14.41
C ARG A 182 0.63 -18.17 14.80
N ARG A 183 0.18 -18.24 16.08
CA ARG A 183 -0.74 -17.27 16.70
C ARG A 183 0.01 -16.05 17.23
N GLY A 184 -0.69 -14.92 17.38
CA GLY A 184 -0.19 -13.71 18.03
C GLY A 184 0.39 -12.69 17.08
N HIS A 185 1.36 -11.91 17.54
CA HIS A 185 1.91 -10.76 16.84
C HIS A 185 3.43 -10.64 17.01
N ILE A 186 4.05 -9.70 16.33
CA ILE A 186 5.47 -9.38 16.50
C ILE A 186 5.67 -8.70 17.86
N PRO A 187 6.65 -9.14 18.69
CA PRO A 187 6.88 -8.56 20.01
C PRO A 187 7.03 -7.04 19.97
N LYS A 188 6.49 -6.37 21.01
CA LYS A 188 6.46 -4.91 21.14
C LYS A 188 5.66 -4.17 20.06
N ALA A 189 4.86 -4.86 19.25
CA ALA A 189 3.99 -4.19 18.30
C ALA A 189 2.80 -3.52 18.98
N HIS A 190 2.45 -2.34 18.52
CA HIS A 190 1.20 -1.64 18.86
C HIS A 190 0.13 -2.02 17.85
N HIS A 191 -1.06 -2.33 18.31
CA HIS A 191 -2.18 -2.64 17.43
C HIS A 191 -2.91 -1.38 16.97
N ILE A 192 -3.00 -1.18 15.66
CA ILE A 192 -3.88 -0.19 15.01
C ILE A 192 -4.42 -0.82 13.73
N ASP A 193 -5.66 -1.29 13.76
CA ASP A 193 -6.32 -1.81 12.56
C ASP A 193 -6.32 -0.75 11.44
N TRP A 194 -5.90 -1.13 10.24
CA TRP A 194 -5.85 -0.23 9.08
C TRP A 194 -7.18 0.45 8.77
N SER A 195 -8.31 -0.20 9.08
CA SER A 195 -9.65 0.36 8.86
C SER A 195 -9.91 1.62 9.70
N MET A 196 -9.18 1.81 10.79
CA MET A 196 -9.22 3.04 11.59
C MET A 196 -8.74 4.28 10.82
N ASN A 197 -8.05 4.10 9.71
CA ASN A 197 -7.65 5.22 8.84
C ASN A 197 -8.79 5.78 8.00
N LEU A 198 -9.89 5.04 7.87
CA LEU A 198 -10.97 5.37 6.94
C LEU A 198 -12.25 5.77 7.65
N ALA A 199 -13.03 6.62 6.96
CA ALA A 199 -14.41 6.94 7.28
C ALA A 199 -15.22 6.97 5.96
N ASN A 200 -16.30 6.20 5.90
CA ASN A 200 -17.17 6.13 4.71
C ASN A 200 -16.42 5.84 3.38
N GLY A 201 -15.33 5.07 3.43
CA GLY A 201 -14.52 4.72 2.27
C GLY A 201 -13.45 5.74 1.88
N TYR A 202 -13.40 6.91 2.50
CA TYR A 202 -12.34 7.92 2.35
C TYR A 202 -11.31 7.83 3.47
N PHE A 203 -10.11 8.34 3.25
CA PHE A 203 -9.23 8.63 4.37
C PHE A 203 -9.89 9.66 5.30
N LYS A 204 -9.74 9.43 6.60
CA LYS A 204 -10.08 10.41 7.62
C LYS A 204 -9.32 11.72 7.39
N ASN A 205 -9.88 12.84 7.84
CA ASN A 205 -9.19 14.11 7.77
C ASN A 205 -7.96 14.13 8.70
N TYR A 206 -7.12 15.16 8.55
CA TYR A 206 -5.87 15.29 9.31
C TYR A 206 -6.06 15.16 10.82
N ASN A 207 -7.06 15.84 11.40
CA ASN A 207 -7.29 15.84 12.84
C ASN A 207 -7.74 14.47 13.37
N GLU A 208 -8.59 13.79 12.61
CA GLU A 208 -9.06 12.43 12.94
C GLU A 208 -7.91 11.42 12.86
N LEU A 209 -7.10 11.46 11.82
CA LEU A 209 -5.90 10.62 11.70
C LEU A 209 -4.89 10.93 12.81
N ALA A 210 -4.69 12.20 13.15
CA ALA A 210 -3.77 12.61 14.22
C ALA A 210 -4.16 12.03 15.57
N ARG A 211 -5.46 11.86 15.84
CA ARG A 211 -5.94 11.18 17.06
C ARG A 211 -5.63 9.69 17.06
N VAL A 212 -5.75 9.02 15.90
CA VAL A 212 -5.43 7.58 15.77
C VAL A 212 -3.95 7.32 16.08
N TYR A 213 -3.06 8.24 15.74
CA TYR A 213 -1.60 8.08 15.87
C TYR A 213 -0.99 9.00 16.95
N SER A 214 -1.78 9.51 17.91
CA SER A 214 -1.34 10.47 18.94
C SER A 214 -0.16 9.98 19.78
N ASP A 215 -0.07 8.68 20.02
CA ASP A 215 0.94 8.07 20.87
C ASP A 215 2.31 7.89 20.19
N PHE A 216 2.40 8.24 18.89
CA PHE A 216 3.62 8.04 18.13
C PHE A 216 4.30 9.36 17.79
N PRO A 217 5.50 9.63 18.34
CA PRO A 217 6.25 10.84 18.02
C PRO A 217 6.69 10.88 16.55
N LYS A 218 6.53 12.05 15.90
CA LYS A 218 6.81 12.22 14.46
C LYS A 218 8.30 12.14 14.09
N ASP A 219 9.20 12.34 15.03
CA ASP A 219 10.65 12.23 14.86
C ASP A 219 11.15 10.78 14.87
N LYS A 220 10.35 9.86 15.38
CA LYS A 220 10.68 8.44 15.49
C LYS A 220 10.40 7.68 14.19
N GLN A 221 11.11 6.58 14.00
CA GLN A 221 10.81 5.64 12.92
C GLN A 221 9.58 4.81 13.27
N ILE A 222 8.69 4.62 12.30
CA ILE A 222 7.56 3.72 12.41
C ILE A 222 7.68 2.63 11.33
N ILE A 223 7.49 1.38 11.75
CA ILE A 223 7.46 0.23 10.85
C ILE A 223 6.08 -0.40 10.94
N ALA A 224 5.28 -0.27 9.89
CA ALA A 224 3.98 -0.91 9.80
C ALA A 224 4.09 -2.31 9.19
N TYR A 225 3.34 -3.27 9.71
CA TYR A 225 3.18 -4.59 9.12
C TYR A 225 1.72 -5.05 9.17
N CYS A 226 1.40 -6.11 8.42
CA CYS A 226 0.10 -6.77 8.49
C CYS A 226 0.26 -8.27 8.23
N GLN A 227 -0.56 -8.89 7.38
CA GLN A 227 -0.36 -10.28 6.95
C GLN A 227 0.68 -10.41 5.82
N GLY A 228 0.65 -9.52 4.81
CA GLY A 228 1.52 -9.54 3.62
C GLY A 228 1.80 -8.15 3.03
N GLY A 229 1.80 -7.08 3.86
CA GLY A 229 2.24 -5.74 3.50
C GLY A 229 1.19 -4.82 2.85
N TYR A 230 -0.03 -5.28 2.60
CA TYR A 230 -1.08 -4.47 1.95
C TYR A 230 -1.75 -3.48 2.90
N ARG A 231 -2.34 -3.97 4.00
CA ARG A 231 -2.95 -3.14 5.06
C ARG A 231 -1.91 -2.21 5.68
N ALA A 232 -0.67 -2.70 5.84
CA ALA A 232 0.46 -1.89 6.28
C ALA A 232 0.81 -0.74 5.31
N ALA A 233 0.62 -0.92 4.00
CA ALA A 233 0.80 0.17 3.03
C ALA A 233 -0.26 1.27 3.19
N ASN A 234 -1.49 0.93 3.59
CA ASN A 234 -2.52 1.90 3.94
C ASN A 234 -2.14 2.70 5.20
N THR A 235 -1.68 2.01 6.25
CA THR A 235 -1.13 2.64 7.46
C THR A 235 0.08 3.54 7.14
N PHE A 236 0.99 3.07 6.28
CA PHE A 236 2.11 3.89 5.78
C PHE A 236 1.61 5.19 5.14
N LEU A 237 0.60 5.11 4.28
CA LEU A 237 0.05 6.29 3.62
C LEU A 237 -0.62 7.25 4.62
N ALA A 238 -1.41 6.74 5.58
CA ALA A 238 -2.00 7.55 6.64
C ALA A 238 -0.94 8.33 7.43
N LEU A 239 0.15 7.67 7.83
CA LEU A 239 1.27 8.31 8.51
C LEU A 239 1.99 9.35 7.63
N LYS A 240 2.14 9.08 6.32
CA LYS A 240 2.70 10.07 5.38
C LYS A 240 1.81 11.29 5.23
N LEU A 241 0.48 11.14 5.19
CA LEU A 241 -0.48 12.26 5.19
C LEU A 241 -0.38 13.11 6.45
N LEU A 242 -0.04 12.51 7.60
CA LEU A 242 0.23 13.21 8.86
C LEU A 242 1.62 13.87 8.92
N GLY A 243 2.47 13.69 7.90
CA GLY A 243 3.79 14.29 7.84
C GLY A 243 4.90 13.49 8.54
N TYR A 244 4.68 12.23 8.90
CA TYR A 244 5.74 11.36 9.41
C TYR A 244 6.79 11.12 8.32
N LYS A 245 8.04 11.45 8.59
CA LYS A 245 9.13 11.34 7.61
C LYS A 245 9.70 9.92 7.53
N LYS A 246 9.85 9.25 8.67
CA LYS A 246 10.53 7.95 8.83
C LYS A 246 9.49 6.82 8.99
N VAL A 247 8.86 6.42 7.89
CA VAL A 247 7.86 5.34 7.88
C VAL A 247 8.28 4.26 6.90
N LYS A 248 8.24 3.01 7.34
CA LYS A 248 8.54 1.83 6.54
C LYS A 248 7.38 0.83 6.56
N VAL A 249 7.27 0.04 5.52
CA VAL A 249 6.46 -1.18 5.49
C VAL A 249 7.38 -2.38 5.64
N TYR A 250 7.14 -3.23 6.64
CA TYR A 250 7.76 -4.54 6.68
C TYR A 250 7.10 -5.43 5.61
N LEU A 251 7.85 -5.66 4.53
CA LEU A 251 7.34 -6.26 3.31
C LEU A 251 6.80 -7.68 3.55
N GLY A 252 7.57 -8.54 4.23
CA GLY A 252 7.20 -9.92 4.51
C GLY A 252 6.11 -10.07 5.57
N SER A 253 5.97 -9.06 6.43
CA SER A 253 4.89 -8.96 7.42
C SER A 253 4.76 -10.22 8.32
N TRP A 254 3.57 -10.44 8.88
CA TRP A 254 3.31 -11.63 9.71
C TRP A 254 3.47 -12.94 8.94
N GLY A 255 3.19 -12.95 7.64
CA GLY A 255 3.36 -14.12 6.80
C GLY A 255 4.80 -14.66 6.82
N GLU A 256 5.79 -13.79 6.69
CA GLU A 256 7.21 -14.15 6.84
C GLU A 256 7.55 -14.41 8.32
N TRP A 257 7.22 -13.48 9.23
CA TRP A 257 7.60 -13.56 10.63
C TRP A 257 7.13 -14.85 11.29
N SER A 258 5.86 -15.23 11.06
CA SER A 258 5.27 -16.41 11.65
C SER A 258 5.82 -17.74 11.12
N SER A 259 6.46 -17.73 9.94
CA SER A 259 7.10 -18.91 9.35
C SER A 259 8.54 -19.12 9.84
N LEU A 260 9.21 -18.06 10.31
CA LEU A 260 10.60 -18.12 10.78
C LEU A 260 10.64 -18.59 12.25
N GLN A 261 10.99 -19.87 12.46
CA GLN A 261 10.96 -20.51 13.79
C GLN A 261 11.90 -19.87 14.81
N ASN A 262 12.98 -19.25 14.37
CA ASN A 262 13.97 -18.56 15.21
C ASN A 262 13.52 -17.15 15.67
N LEU A 263 12.36 -16.66 15.22
CA LEU A 263 11.81 -15.37 15.62
C LEU A 263 10.62 -15.57 16.57
N PRO A 264 10.57 -14.87 17.73
CA PRO A 264 9.52 -15.07 18.71
C PRO A 264 8.20 -14.41 18.27
N PRO A 265 7.03 -15.02 18.58
CA PRO A 265 5.75 -14.32 18.64
C PRO A 265 5.51 -13.78 20.05
N GLU A 266 4.64 -12.77 20.17
CA GLU A 266 4.00 -12.33 21.42
C GLU A 266 2.49 -12.62 21.34
N ARG A 267 1.83 -12.81 22.52
CA ARG A 267 0.38 -13.08 22.61
C ARG A 267 -0.27 -12.12 23.57
#